data_16c9cf472ff10bf6e21a0610e07025fe
#
_entry.id   16c9cf472ff10bf6e21a0610e07025fe
#
_cell.length_a   1.000
_cell.length_b   1.000
_cell.length_c   1.000
_cell.angle_alpha   90.00
_cell.angle_beta   90.00
_cell.angle_gamma   90.00
#
_symmetry.space_group_name_H-M   'P 1'
#
loop_
_entity.id
_entity.type
_entity.pdbx_description
1 polymer ?
#
loop_
_entity_poly.entity_id
_entity_poly.type
_entity_poly.pdbx_seq_one_letter_code
_entity_poly.pdbx_strand_id
1 'polypeptide(L)'
;VSFLAVAPDWLSAATADLQGIGSALTSASAAAAAPTTGLAAAAADEVSTAIATLFGEFGDEFQLVNAQVSAFHQQFVTALNAASGSYASAEAAAASVLDPVLGVINAPTQFLLGRPLIGDGAPGTAANPNGGAGGILWGNGGAGYSPSTPGAAGGAGGAAGLIGNGGPGGTGGGISGVNRGLGGPGGAPGLLWGNPGFSGAGWDGKTVPMPTVAVTEPTVNLSLNGHQTGPILVDTGSRGLVVQMQDVGGPLGLLRMGLPTGLNISGYSGGLTYLYATFPATVDFGNGLVTSPTGVNVVLLSIPTSPFAINAYFTEFLKNPFTTPFDAYFATAGVDGVLGVGPNAVGPGPSIPNASLPGNLNQGVLVNMPAQQLQFGPNSMAGPNNIVVPGGSPITTLYMSTDGGTTRIAVPSIIDSGGVFGTMPSAAIGGASSVPAGTYSFYTAATGNEKLYEFTSPGYDPTVISSGLMNTGFLPFFQQPVYIDYTVPGGSTVFIRP
;
A
#
# COMPACT_ATOMS: atom_id res chain seq x y z
N VAL A 1 17.61 -32.47 -18.53
CA VAL A 1 17.77 -31.00 -18.55
C VAL A 1 17.09 -30.47 -17.31
N SER A 2 17.86 -29.99 -16.34
CA SER A 2 17.32 -29.38 -15.12
C SER A 2 16.88 -27.97 -15.45
N PHE A 3 15.60 -27.70 -15.34
CA PHE A 3 15.06 -26.35 -15.43
C PHE A 3 15.12 -25.70 -14.03
N LEU A 4 16.33 -25.41 -13.57
CA LEU A 4 16.52 -24.59 -12.39
C LEU A 4 16.61 -23.11 -12.85
N ALA A 5 15.54 -22.37 -12.74
CA ALA A 5 15.58 -20.92 -12.91
C ALA A 5 16.05 -20.30 -11.59
N VAL A 6 17.27 -19.80 -11.56
CA VAL A 6 17.80 -19.00 -10.45
C VAL A 6 17.74 -17.55 -10.89
N ALA A 7 17.26 -16.67 -10.02
CA ALA A 7 17.28 -15.23 -10.24
C ALA A 7 18.49 -14.63 -9.49
N PRO A 8 19.66 -14.45 -10.13
CA PRO A 8 20.87 -13.92 -9.48
C PRO A 8 20.65 -12.56 -8.82
N ASP A 9 19.76 -11.75 -9.38
CA ASP A 9 19.43 -10.43 -8.83
C ASP A 9 18.75 -10.52 -7.45
N TRP A 10 17.91 -11.51 -7.23
CA TRP A 10 17.29 -11.72 -5.92
C TRP A 10 18.30 -12.19 -4.88
N LEU A 11 19.25 -13.03 -5.33
CA LEU A 11 20.35 -13.47 -4.48
C LEU A 11 21.25 -12.28 -4.10
N SER A 12 21.53 -11.40 -5.06
CA SER A 12 22.31 -10.17 -4.83
C SER A 12 21.59 -9.19 -3.90
N ALA A 13 20.28 -9.01 -4.06
CA ALA A 13 19.47 -8.18 -3.18
C ALA A 13 19.44 -8.74 -1.75
N ALA A 14 19.20 -10.05 -1.59
CA ALA A 14 19.23 -10.72 -0.30
C ALA A 14 20.62 -10.62 0.37
N THR A 15 21.68 -10.66 -0.43
CA THR A 15 23.06 -10.49 0.07
C THR A 15 23.31 -9.08 0.59
N ALA A 16 22.78 -8.05 -0.10
CA ALA A 16 22.88 -6.66 0.35
C ALA A 16 22.10 -6.43 1.67
N ASP A 17 20.93 -7.03 1.80
CA ASP A 17 20.14 -6.97 3.05
C ASP A 17 20.86 -7.66 4.21
N LEU A 18 21.44 -8.83 3.97
CA LEU A 18 22.26 -9.54 4.96
C LEU A 18 23.49 -8.72 5.38
N GLN A 19 24.17 -8.04 4.44
CA GLN A 19 25.27 -7.13 4.78
C GLN A 19 24.80 -5.99 5.70
N GLY A 20 23.62 -5.42 5.43
CA GLY A 20 22.98 -4.41 6.27
C GLY A 20 22.72 -4.92 7.70
N ILE A 21 22.20 -6.13 7.84
CA ILE A 21 21.96 -6.79 9.12
C ILE A 21 23.30 -7.01 9.87
N GLY A 22 24.34 -7.50 9.17
CA GLY A 22 25.67 -7.70 9.76
C GLY A 22 26.29 -6.41 10.29
N SER A 23 26.14 -5.31 9.54
CA SER A 23 26.62 -3.98 9.96
C SER A 23 25.87 -3.48 11.18
N ALA A 24 24.55 -3.62 11.22
CA ALA A 24 23.72 -3.22 12.36
C ALA A 24 24.06 -4.03 13.62
N LEU A 25 24.23 -5.35 13.47
CA LEU A 25 24.62 -6.24 14.58
C LEU A 25 26.00 -5.88 15.14
N THR A 26 26.97 -5.63 14.26
CA THR A 26 28.33 -5.20 14.67
C THR A 26 28.30 -3.88 15.44
N SER A 27 27.51 -2.90 14.97
CA SER A 27 27.36 -1.61 15.63
C SER A 27 26.66 -1.73 16.99
N ALA A 28 25.60 -2.53 17.08
CA ALA A 28 24.89 -2.78 18.34
C ALA A 28 25.80 -3.49 19.38
N SER A 29 26.57 -4.49 18.93
CA SER A 29 27.52 -5.21 19.78
C SER A 29 28.63 -4.30 20.29
N ALA A 30 29.20 -3.47 19.44
CA ALA A 30 30.21 -2.49 19.84
C ALA A 30 29.67 -1.48 20.87
N ALA A 31 28.42 -1.03 20.70
CA ALA A 31 27.75 -0.13 21.64
C ALA A 31 27.47 -0.82 23.00
N ALA A 32 27.17 -2.12 23.00
CA ALA A 32 26.89 -2.89 24.22
C ALA A 32 28.16 -3.36 24.96
N ALA A 33 29.32 -3.42 24.29
CA ALA A 33 30.53 -4.00 24.87
C ALA A 33 30.95 -3.32 26.17
N ALA A 34 31.26 -2.04 26.16
CA ALA A 34 31.75 -1.31 27.35
C ALA A 34 30.78 -1.31 28.55
N PRO A 35 29.45 -1.10 28.39
CA PRO A 35 28.53 -1.12 29.53
C PRO A 35 28.26 -2.53 30.08
N THR A 36 28.52 -3.61 29.34
CA THR A 36 28.30 -4.99 29.80
C THR A 36 29.55 -5.66 30.37
N THR A 37 30.76 -5.34 29.86
CA THR A 37 32.03 -5.89 30.35
C THR A 37 32.65 -5.07 31.47
N GLY A 38 32.34 -3.76 31.56
CA GLY A 38 32.86 -2.84 32.55
C GLY A 38 31.89 -2.50 33.68
N LEU A 39 31.16 -3.47 34.21
CA LEU A 39 30.17 -3.26 35.24
C LEU A 39 30.81 -2.84 36.58
N ALA A 40 30.41 -1.70 37.11
CA ALA A 40 30.88 -1.24 38.43
C ALA A 40 30.14 -1.97 39.56
N ALA A 41 30.89 -2.32 40.62
CA ALA A 41 30.28 -2.87 41.84
C ALA A 41 29.28 -1.88 42.45
N ALA A 42 28.11 -2.35 42.89
CA ALA A 42 27.04 -1.53 43.46
C ALA A 42 27.43 -0.93 44.84
N ALA A 43 28.37 -1.59 45.57
CA ALA A 43 28.93 -1.13 46.83
C ALA A 43 30.37 -1.65 47.00
N ALA A 44 31.10 -1.12 47.96
CA ALA A 44 32.48 -1.51 48.24
C ALA A 44 32.57 -2.73 49.17
N ASP A 45 31.75 -3.79 48.91
CA ASP A 45 31.75 -5.05 49.63
C ASP A 45 32.09 -6.22 48.69
N GLU A 46 32.49 -7.35 49.29
CA GLU A 46 32.97 -8.52 48.55
C GLU A 46 31.89 -9.13 47.70
N VAL A 47 30.60 -9.08 48.10
CA VAL A 47 29.48 -9.65 47.37
C VAL A 47 29.18 -8.82 46.13
N SER A 48 29.11 -7.51 46.26
CA SER A 48 28.90 -6.58 45.15
C SER A 48 30.03 -6.65 44.11
N THR A 49 31.28 -6.77 44.59
CA THR A 49 32.45 -6.99 43.72
C THR A 49 32.40 -8.31 42.98
N ALA A 50 32.08 -9.41 43.70
CA ALA A 50 31.99 -10.72 43.07
C ALA A 50 30.88 -10.81 42.00
N ILE A 51 29.74 -10.19 42.28
CA ILE A 51 28.62 -10.11 41.32
C ILE A 51 29.04 -9.28 40.09
N ALA A 52 29.66 -8.13 40.25
CA ALA A 52 30.11 -7.31 39.12
C ALA A 52 31.13 -8.05 38.25
N THR A 53 32.06 -8.80 38.88
CA THR A 53 33.05 -9.63 38.19
C THR A 53 32.35 -10.74 37.38
N LEU A 54 31.40 -11.47 37.98
CA LEU A 54 30.65 -12.52 37.30
C LEU A 54 29.91 -12.01 36.06
N PHE A 55 29.23 -10.87 36.16
CA PHE A 55 28.55 -10.27 35.01
C PHE A 55 29.53 -9.75 33.96
N GLY A 56 30.65 -9.19 34.36
CA GLY A 56 31.73 -8.76 33.47
C GLY A 56 32.29 -9.94 32.65
N GLU A 57 32.62 -11.05 33.32
CA GLU A 57 33.12 -12.29 32.68
C GLU A 57 32.07 -12.84 31.70
N PHE A 58 30.80 -12.85 32.07
CA PHE A 58 29.72 -13.28 31.16
C PHE A 58 29.58 -12.35 29.97
N GLY A 59 29.76 -11.04 30.18
CA GLY A 59 29.81 -10.04 29.12
C GLY A 59 30.97 -10.29 28.13
N ASP A 60 32.14 -10.63 28.61
CA ASP A 60 33.30 -10.99 27.78
C ASP A 60 33.07 -12.28 26.98
N GLU A 61 32.53 -13.32 27.59
CA GLU A 61 32.15 -14.57 26.88
C GLU A 61 31.11 -14.28 25.78
N PHE A 62 30.11 -13.43 26.07
CA PHE A 62 29.13 -13.02 25.05
C PHE A 62 29.79 -12.30 23.88
N GLN A 63 30.78 -11.41 24.12
CA GLN A 63 31.51 -10.75 23.04
C GLN A 63 32.34 -11.72 22.18
N LEU A 64 32.90 -12.76 22.77
CA LEU A 64 33.61 -13.84 22.01
C LEU A 64 32.65 -14.60 21.10
N VAL A 65 31.48 -15.01 21.60
CA VAL A 65 30.45 -15.68 20.80
C VAL A 65 29.98 -14.78 19.67
N ASN A 66 29.76 -13.51 19.96
CA ASN A 66 29.31 -12.52 18.99
C ASN A 66 30.33 -12.27 17.87
N ALA A 67 31.63 -12.25 18.21
CA ALA A 67 32.69 -12.18 17.20
C ALA A 67 32.68 -13.43 16.26
N GLN A 68 32.43 -14.62 16.80
CA GLN A 68 32.31 -15.85 16.00
C GLN A 68 31.07 -15.82 15.09
N VAL A 69 29.91 -15.36 15.60
CA VAL A 69 28.69 -15.20 14.81
C VAL A 69 28.91 -14.18 13.69
N SER A 70 29.58 -13.07 13.97
CA SER A 70 29.90 -12.06 12.96
C SER A 70 30.82 -12.58 11.86
N ALA A 71 31.84 -13.37 12.24
CA ALA A 71 32.74 -14.00 11.28
C ALA A 71 31.99 -15.04 10.40
N PHE A 72 31.16 -15.88 11.00
CA PHE A 72 30.30 -16.81 10.26
C PHE A 72 29.35 -16.07 9.30
N HIS A 73 28.71 -15.02 9.76
CA HIS A 73 27.81 -14.20 8.94
C HIS A 73 28.54 -13.61 7.71
N GLN A 74 29.75 -13.08 7.89
CA GLN A 74 30.56 -12.55 6.80
C GLN A 74 30.96 -13.67 5.80
N GLN A 75 31.32 -14.86 6.28
CA GLN A 75 31.61 -16.01 5.41
C GLN A 75 30.38 -16.45 4.63
N PHE A 76 29.22 -16.49 5.27
CA PHE A 76 27.95 -16.84 4.62
C PHE A 76 27.59 -15.85 3.51
N VAL A 77 27.67 -14.55 3.78
CA VAL A 77 27.43 -13.48 2.80
C VAL A 77 28.41 -13.57 1.61
N THR A 78 29.68 -13.85 1.90
CA THR A 78 30.71 -14.04 0.85
C THR A 78 30.41 -15.27 -0.01
N ALA A 79 30.01 -16.38 0.59
CA ALA A 79 29.64 -17.61 -0.14
C ALA A 79 28.39 -17.39 -1.00
N LEU A 80 27.40 -16.64 -0.51
CA LEU A 80 26.19 -16.32 -1.23
C LEU A 80 26.48 -15.42 -2.45
N ASN A 81 27.36 -14.44 -2.31
CA ASN A 81 27.84 -13.60 -3.42
C ASN A 81 28.58 -14.42 -4.48
N ALA A 82 29.46 -15.33 -4.06
CA ALA A 82 30.19 -16.20 -4.98
C ALA A 82 29.23 -17.14 -5.74
N ALA A 83 28.22 -17.69 -5.06
CA ALA A 83 27.18 -18.49 -5.69
C ALA A 83 26.39 -17.68 -6.73
N SER A 84 25.95 -16.47 -6.40
CA SER A 84 25.27 -15.56 -7.34
C SER A 84 26.11 -15.30 -8.58
N GLY A 85 27.40 -14.99 -8.44
CA GLY A 85 28.33 -14.77 -9.53
C GLY A 85 28.54 -16.03 -10.40
N SER A 86 28.57 -17.22 -9.79
CA SER A 86 28.70 -18.49 -10.52
C SER A 86 27.47 -18.78 -11.37
N TYR A 87 26.27 -18.54 -10.85
CA TYR A 87 25.04 -18.68 -11.62
C TYR A 87 24.98 -17.68 -12.78
N ALA A 88 25.27 -16.39 -12.52
CA ALA A 88 25.31 -15.39 -13.57
C ALA A 88 26.32 -15.74 -14.70
N SER A 89 27.48 -16.29 -14.34
CA SER A 89 28.48 -16.74 -15.30
C SER A 89 28.00 -17.95 -16.11
N ALA A 90 27.33 -18.90 -15.49
CA ALA A 90 26.77 -20.08 -16.16
C ALA A 90 25.62 -19.68 -17.13
N GLU A 91 24.76 -18.75 -16.74
CA GLU A 91 23.71 -18.21 -17.59
C GLU A 91 24.29 -17.43 -18.79
N ALA A 92 25.29 -16.59 -18.57
CA ALA A 92 25.98 -15.88 -19.65
C ALA A 92 26.68 -16.84 -20.65
N ALA A 93 27.29 -17.92 -20.15
CA ALA A 93 27.87 -18.95 -20.98
C ALA A 93 26.83 -19.72 -21.81
N ALA A 94 25.68 -20.05 -21.20
CA ALA A 94 24.56 -20.69 -21.89
C ALA A 94 23.91 -19.76 -22.94
N ALA A 95 23.77 -18.48 -22.66
CA ALA A 95 23.25 -17.47 -23.57
C ALA A 95 24.17 -17.31 -24.79
N SER A 96 25.49 -17.28 -24.63
CA SER A 96 26.45 -17.07 -25.71
C SER A 96 26.41 -18.13 -26.80
N VAL A 97 25.99 -19.36 -26.48
CA VAL A 97 25.81 -20.45 -27.45
C VAL A 97 24.53 -20.26 -28.28
N LEU A 98 23.51 -19.67 -27.70
CA LEU A 98 22.20 -19.46 -28.33
C LEU A 98 22.11 -18.12 -29.08
N ASP A 99 22.94 -17.14 -28.75
CA ASP A 99 22.89 -15.78 -29.31
C ASP A 99 22.91 -15.74 -30.84
N PRO A 100 23.77 -16.49 -31.58
CA PRO A 100 23.75 -16.48 -33.04
C PRO A 100 22.42 -17.01 -33.61
N VAL A 101 21.84 -18.03 -32.99
CA VAL A 101 20.56 -18.62 -33.44
C VAL A 101 19.40 -17.67 -33.13
N LEU A 102 19.39 -17.10 -31.92
CA LEU A 102 18.39 -16.09 -31.55
C LEU A 102 18.53 -14.81 -32.40
N GLY A 103 19.73 -14.42 -32.75
CA GLY A 103 19.99 -13.32 -33.66
C GLY A 103 19.27 -13.46 -35.01
N VAL A 104 19.34 -14.63 -35.63
CA VAL A 104 18.61 -14.93 -36.87
C VAL A 104 17.10 -14.96 -36.68
N ILE A 105 16.62 -15.58 -35.58
CA ILE A 105 15.19 -15.65 -35.24
C ILE A 105 14.60 -14.28 -34.95
N ASN A 106 15.35 -13.43 -34.26
CA ASN A 106 14.90 -12.12 -33.78
C ASN A 106 15.05 -11.00 -34.85
N ALA A 107 15.96 -11.17 -35.84
CA ALA A 107 16.24 -10.13 -36.81
C ALA A 107 15.01 -9.56 -37.53
N PRO A 108 14.03 -10.35 -38.00
CA PRO A 108 12.84 -9.80 -38.64
C PRO A 108 11.97 -8.94 -37.70
N THR A 109 11.72 -9.39 -36.47
CA THR A 109 10.88 -8.67 -35.51
C THR A 109 11.61 -7.47 -34.92
N GLN A 110 12.92 -7.56 -34.74
CA GLN A 110 13.75 -6.45 -34.30
C GLN A 110 13.77 -5.34 -35.36
N PHE A 111 13.89 -5.70 -36.67
CA PHE A 111 13.87 -4.73 -37.74
C PHE A 111 12.50 -4.07 -37.94
N LEU A 112 11.40 -4.85 -37.88
CA LEU A 112 10.06 -4.34 -38.19
C LEU A 112 9.38 -3.68 -36.98
N LEU A 113 9.65 -4.16 -35.74
CA LEU A 113 8.92 -3.80 -34.54
C LEU A 113 9.83 -3.23 -33.41
N GLY A 114 11.15 -3.19 -33.66
CA GLY A 114 12.12 -2.72 -32.64
C GLY A 114 12.20 -3.61 -31.40
N ARG A 115 11.72 -4.88 -31.48
CA ARG A 115 11.59 -5.78 -30.35
C ARG A 115 11.90 -7.23 -30.78
N PRO A 116 12.65 -8.01 -29.98
CA PRO A 116 12.95 -9.41 -30.32
C PRO A 116 11.67 -10.27 -30.28
N LEU A 117 11.65 -11.36 -31.03
CA LEU A 117 10.60 -12.37 -30.93
C LEU A 117 10.76 -13.20 -29.65
N ILE A 118 11.99 -13.60 -29.35
CA ILE A 118 12.37 -14.41 -28.19
C ILE A 118 13.56 -13.76 -27.50
N GLY A 119 13.49 -13.60 -26.18
CA GLY A 119 14.57 -13.06 -25.35
C GLY A 119 14.05 -12.17 -24.24
N ASP A 120 14.80 -12.07 -23.17
CA ASP A 120 14.42 -11.22 -22.03
C ASP A 120 14.66 -9.73 -22.35
N GLY A 121 13.89 -8.87 -21.72
CA GLY A 121 14.07 -7.41 -21.78
C GLY A 121 15.39 -6.99 -21.12
N ALA A 122 16.06 -6.01 -21.72
CA ALA A 122 17.27 -5.47 -21.12
C ALA A 122 16.96 -4.79 -19.77
N PRO A 123 17.82 -4.91 -18.75
CA PRO A 123 17.67 -4.18 -17.51
C PRO A 123 17.80 -2.68 -17.74
N GLY A 124 17.10 -1.91 -16.90
CA GLY A 124 17.21 -0.45 -16.89
C GLY A 124 18.63 0.01 -16.52
N THR A 125 18.98 1.17 -16.99
CA THR A 125 20.28 1.82 -16.75
C THR A 125 20.08 3.23 -16.24
N ALA A 126 21.14 3.89 -15.78
CA ALA A 126 21.03 5.28 -15.33
C ALA A 126 20.51 6.24 -16.44
N ALA A 127 20.81 5.94 -17.71
CA ALA A 127 20.33 6.74 -18.86
C ALA A 127 18.88 6.42 -19.24
N ASN A 128 18.48 5.14 -19.12
CA ASN A 128 17.13 4.65 -19.40
C ASN A 128 16.65 3.81 -18.20
N PRO A 129 16.06 4.43 -17.18
CA PRO A 129 15.80 3.77 -15.90
C PRO A 129 14.82 2.59 -15.98
N ASN A 130 13.93 2.58 -16.95
CA ASN A 130 12.94 1.52 -17.07
C ASN A 130 13.56 0.27 -17.71
N GLY A 131 13.18 -0.89 -17.21
CA GLY A 131 13.52 -2.18 -17.82
C GLY A 131 12.87 -2.32 -19.21
N GLY A 132 13.58 -2.95 -20.14
CA GLY A 132 13.08 -3.23 -21.47
C GLY A 132 11.97 -4.28 -21.47
N ALA A 133 11.09 -4.22 -22.46
CA ALA A 133 10.09 -5.28 -22.63
C ALA A 133 10.75 -6.59 -23.08
N GLY A 134 10.25 -7.73 -22.60
CA GLY A 134 10.64 -9.06 -23.06
C GLY A 134 10.24 -9.33 -24.50
N GLY A 135 10.70 -10.43 -25.10
CA GLY A 135 10.37 -10.84 -26.47
C GLY A 135 8.85 -10.94 -26.71
N ILE A 136 8.44 -10.71 -27.96
CA ILE A 136 7.01 -10.69 -28.31
C ILE A 136 6.34 -12.03 -27.98
N LEU A 137 6.99 -13.14 -28.32
CA LEU A 137 6.47 -14.48 -28.10
C LEU A 137 6.90 -15.05 -26.74
N TRP A 138 8.18 -14.93 -26.41
CA TRP A 138 8.76 -15.48 -25.19
C TRP A 138 9.86 -14.59 -24.64
N GLY A 139 9.78 -14.29 -23.35
CA GLY A 139 10.82 -13.55 -22.62
C GLY A 139 10.25 -12.77 -21.44
N ASN A 140 11.04 -12.67 -20.40
CA ASN A 140 10.72 -11.87 -19.22
C ASN A 140 10.95 -10.38 -19.50
N GLY A 141 10.25 -9.52 -18.79
CA GLY A 141 10.58 -8.09 -18.75
C GLY A 141 11.90 -7.86 -18.01
N GLY A 142 12.67 -6.84 -18.45
CA GLY A 142 13.90 -6.42 -17.78
C GLY A 142 13.62 -5.76 -16.43
N ALA A 143 14.56 -5.86 -15.48
CA ALA A 143 14.49 -5.17 -14.21
C ALA A 143 14.60 -3.66 -14.38
N GLY A 144 13.89 -2.86 -13.57
CA GLY A 144 14.08 -1.43 -13.46
C GLY A 144 15.41 -1.07 -12.81
N TYR A 145 15.98 0.07 -13.18
CA TYR A 145 17.22 0.58 -12.60
C TYR A 145 17.04 0.99 -11.15
N SER A 146 18.01 0.63 -10.31
CA SER A 146 18.07 1.04 -8.90
C SER A 146 19.16 2.11 -8.74
N PRO A 147 18.80 3.41 -8.66
CA PRO A 147 19.77 4.47 -8.50
C PRO A 147 20.44 4.45 -7.12
N SER A 148 21.69 4.86 -7.03
CA SER A 148 22.38 5.10 -5.75
C SER A 148 22.15 6.50 -5.17
N THR A 149 21.72 7.46 -6.00
CA THR A 149 21.51 8.85 -5.59
C THR A 149 20.35 8.95 -4.60
N PRO A 150 20.54 9.50 -3.39
CA PRO A 150 19.48 9.70 -2.41
C PRO A 150 18.29 10.47 -2.98
N GLY A 151 17.08 9.99 -2.71
CA GLY A 151 15.83 10.59 -3.18
C GLY A 151 15.46 10.28 -4.62
N ALA A 152 16.37 9.67 -5.41
CA ALA A 152 16.04 9.29 -6.78
C ALA A 152 15.09 8.08 -6.83
N ALA A 153 14.08 8.14 -7.70
CA ALA A 153 13.15 7.04 -7.87
C ALA A 153 13.79 5.86 -8.63
N GLY A 154 13.44 4.63 -8.27
CA GLY A 154 13.74 3.43 -9.03
C GLY A 154 13.01 3.41 -10.36
N GLY A 155 13.60 2.78 -11.38
CA GLY A 155 12.98 2.59 -12.70
C GLY A 155 11.86 1.54 -12.67
N ALA A 156 10.91 1.63 -13.58
CA ALA A 156 9.88 0.61 -13.76
C ALA A 156 10.47 -0.71 -14.29
N GLY A 157 9.92 -1.85 -13.87
CA GLY A 157 10.19 -3.14 -14.50
C GLY A 157 9.55 -3.22 -15.89
N GLY A 158 10.18 -3.93 -16.83
CA GLY A 158 9.68 -4.15 -18.17
C GLY A 158 8.52 -5.16 -18.22
N ALA A 159 7.59 -4.98 -19.15
CA ALA A 159 6.54 -5.97 -19.38
C ALA A 159 7.10 -7.20 -20.13
N ALA A 160 6.57 -8.39 -19.85
CA ALA A 160 6.81 -9.57 -20.66
C ALA A 160 6.09 -9.50 -22.01
N GLY A 161 6.27 -10.51 -22.87
CA GLY A 161 5.52 -10.64 -24.12
C GLY A 161 4.28 -11.52 -23.97
N LEU A 162 4.16 -12.55 -24.83
CA LEU A 162 3.08 -13.52 -24.75
C LEU A 162 3.30 -14.49 -23.59
N ILE A 163 4.51 -14.97 -23.38
CA ILE A 163 4.94 -15.88 -22.31
C ILE A 163 6.16 -15.28 -21.61
N GLY A 164 6.11 -15.15 -20.30
CA GLY A 164 7.23 -14.64 -19.48
C GLY A 164 6.75 -13.84 -18.27
N ASN A 165 7.64 -13.62 -17.33
CA ASN A 165 7.34 -12.83 -16.13
C ASN A 165 7.59 -11.35 -16.41
N GLY A 166 6.82 -10.48 -15.77
CA GLY A 166 7.14 -9.05 -15.69
C GLY A 166 8.45 -8.82 -14.94
N GLY A 167 9.21 -7.83 -15.34
CA GLY A 167 10.45 -7.45 -14.66
C GLY A 167 10.17 -6.77 -13.32
N PRO A 168 11.02 -6.93 -12.29
CA PRO A 168 10.88 -6.22 -11.03
C PRO A 168 11.16 -4.72 -11.21
N GLY A 169 10.49 -3.90 -10.43
CA GLY A 169 10.81 -2.47 -10.33
C GLY A 169 12.12 -2.24 -9.59
N GLY A 170 12.84 -1.18 -9.95
CA GLY A 170 14.07 -0.77 -9.30
C GLY A 170 13.83 -0.19 -7.90
N THR A 171 14.74 -0.44 -6.97
CA THR A 171 14.72 0.17 -5.62
C THR A 171 15.03 1.66 -5.71
N GLY A 172 14.35 2.49 -4.94
CA GLY A 172 14.68 3.92 -4.81
C GLY A 172 16.04 4.14 -4.18
N GLY A 173 16.75 5.14 -4.67
CA GLY A 173 18.11 5.48 -4.21
C GLY A 173 18.13 6.09 -2.81
N GLY A 174 19.14 5.74 -2.01
CA GLY A 174 19.32 6.23 -0.65
C GLY A 174 19.04 5.19 0.43
N ILE A 175 18.95 5.66 1.68
CA ILE A 175 18.78 4.83 2.88
C ILE A 175 17.31 4.81 3.29
N SER A 176 16.76 3.63 3.55
CA SER A 176 15.39 3.45 4.02
C SER A 176 15.14 4.25 5.31
N GLY A 177 13.99 4.94 5.38
CA GLY A 177 13.59 5.74 6.52
C GLY A 177 14.35 7.07 6.70
N VAL A 178 15.32 7.38 5.83
CA VAL A 178 16.12 8.61 5.90
C VAL A 178 15.93 9.46 4.64
N ASN A 179 16.32 8.94 3.48
CA ASN A 179 16.33 9.70 2.22
C ASN A 179 16.15 8.80 0.98
N ARG A 180 15.54 7.61 1.13
CA ARG A 180 15.28 6.71 0.01
C ARG A 180 14.20 7.30 -0.89
N GLY A 181 14.44 7.25 -2.21
CA GLY A 181 13.44 7.60 -3.21
C GLY A 181 12.30 6.55 -3.30
N LEU A 182 11.31 6.81 -4.16
CA LEU A 182 10.24 5.86 -4.44
C LEU A 182 10.80 4.62 -5.15
N GLY A 183 10.25 3.45 -4.86
CA GLY A 183 10.49 2.24 -5.66
C GLY A 183 9.76 2.33 -7.00
N GLY A 184 10.37 1.79 -8.05
CA GLY A 184 9.74 1.67 -9.35
C GLY A 184 8.63 0.61 -9.35
N PRO A 185 7.58 0.74 -10.17
CA PRO A 185 6.56 -0.30 -10.32
C PRO A 185 7.12 -1.54 -11.00
N GLY A 186 6.55 -2.70 -10.70
CA GLY A 186 6.84 -3.94 -11.42
C GLY A 186 6.21 -3.96 -12.81
N GLY A 187 6.76 -4.76 -13.72
CA GLY A 187 6.26 -4.95 -15.09
C GLY A 187 5.08 -5.93 -15.18
N ALA A 188 4.26 -5.78 -16.22
CA ALA A 188 3.16 -6.69 -16.49
C ALA A 188 3.65 -8.09 -16.89
N PRO A 189 2.93 -9.17 -16.50
CA PRO A 189 3.24 -10.55 -16.90
C PRO A 189 2.96 -10.78 -18.38
N GLY A 190 3.48 -11.90 -18.89
CA GLY A 190 3.17 -12.35 -20.25
C GLY A 190 1.67 -12.57 -20.46
N LEU A 191 1.14 -12.34 -21.69
CA LEU A 191 -0.30 -12.39 -21.97
C LEU A 191 -0.94 -13.77 -21.77
N LEU A 192 -0.24 -14.87 -22.02
CA LEU A 192 -0.74 -16.25 -21.83
C LEU A 192 -0.20 -16.90 -20.55
N TRP A 193 1.05 -16.63 -20.19
CA TRP A 193 1.72 -17.25 -19.06
C TRP A 193 2.80 -16.36 -18.47
N GLY A 194 2.86 -16.32 -17.13
CA GLY A 194 3.88 -15.60 -16.36
C GLY A 194 3.32 -14.91 -15.12
N ASN A 195 4.21 -14.48 -14.26
CA ASN A 195 3.90 -13.72 -13.05
C ASN A 195 4.19 -12.24 -13.26
N PRO A 196 3.48 -11.32 -12.60
CA PRO A 196 3.84 -9.91 -12.59
C PRO A 196 5.17 -9.69 -11.88
N GLY A 197 5.89 -8.64 -12.26
CA GLY A 197 6.95 -8.09 -11.45
C GLY A 197 6.38 -7.36 -10.24
N PHE A 198 7.12 -7.35 -9.13
CA PHE A 198 6.76 -6.54 -7.96
C PHE A 198 7.43 -5.18 -8.01
N SER A 199 6.87 -4.21 -7.29
CA SER A 199 7.50 -2.91 -7.12
C SER A 199 8.82 -3.01 -6.37
N GLY A 200 9.75 -2.12 -6.68
CA GLY A 200 10.99 -1.97 -5.93
C GLY A 200 10.75 -1.33 -4.55
N ALA A 201 11.66 -1.58 -3.62
CA ALA A 201 11.58 -0.96 -2.30
C ALA A 201 11.76 0.57 -2.41
N GLY A 202 10.95 1.30 -1.63
CA GLY A 202 11.00 2.76 -1.60
C GLY A 202 10.81 3.30 -0.18
N TRP A 203 11.03 4.59 -0.02
CA TRP A 203 10.89 5.35 1.23
C TRP A 203 11.34 4.57 2.48
N ASP A 204 10.41 4.38 3.45
CA ASP A 204 10.63 3.72 4.74
C ASP A 204 10.11 2.27 4.78
N GLY A 205 9.65 1.73 3.65
CA GLY A 205 9.08 0.39 3.55
C GLY A 205 7.70 0.21 4.19
N LYS A 206 7.03 1.30 4.53
CA LYS A 206 5.68 1.30 5.13
C LYS A 206 4.78 2.43 4.63
N THR A 207 5.29 3.39 3.87
CA THR A 207 4.57 4.58 3.40
C THR A 207 4.48 4.60 1.88
N VAL A 208 3.31 4.97 1.35
CA VAL A 208 3.07 5.23 -0.07
C VAL A 208 2.50 6.63 -0.27
N PRO A 209 2.70 7.24 -1.46
CA PRO A 209 2.03 8.47 -1.83
C PRO A 209 0.51 8.29 -1.81
N MET A 210 -0.20 9.29 -1.29
CA MET A 210 -1.65 9.36 -1.28
C MET A 210 -2.09 10.75 -1.73
N PRO A 211 -1.97 11.06 -3.03
CA PRO A 211 -2.46 12.32 -3.56
C PRO A 211 -3.97 12.43 -3.38
N THR A 212 -4.46 13.65 -3.31
CA THR A 212 -5.89 13.95 -3.30
C THR A 212 -6.32 14.35 -4.71
N VAL A 213 -7.30 13.64 -5.27
CA VAL A 213 -7.95 14.01 -6.54
C VAL A 213 -9.28 14.68 -6.27
N ALA A 214 -9.81 15.45 -7.23
CA ALA A 214 -11.06 16.19 -7.11
C ALA A 214 -11.20 17.00 -5.80
N VAL A 215 -10.08 17.39 -5.18
CA VAL A 215 -9.96 18.15 -3.91
C VAL A 215 -10.27 17.32 -2.66
N THR A 216 -11.16 16.34 -2.72
CA THR A 216 -11.72 15.65 -1.54
C THR A 216 -11.29 14.17 -1.43
N GLU A 217 -10.85 13.56 -2.53
CA GLU A 217 -10.67 12.12 -2.64
C GLU A 217 -9.20 11.69 -2.41
N PRO A 218 -8.86 11.12 -1.23
CA PRO A 218 -7.53 10.54 -1.03
C PRO A 218 -7.38 9.26 -1.85
N THR A 219 -6.33 9.16 -2.66
CA THR A 219 -6.16 8.03 -3.59
C THR A 219 -4.80 7.37 -3.48
N VAL A 220 -4.74 6.11 -3.86
CA VAL A 220 -3.50 5.36 -4.08
C VAL A 220 -3.54 4.70 -5.45
N ASN A 221 -2.38 4.51 -6.06
CA ASN A 221 -2.24 3.65 -7.23
C ASN A 221 -1.78 2.27 -6.77
N LEU A 222 -2.42 1.24 -7.30
CA LEU A 222 -2.12 -0.15 -6.99
C LEU A 222 -1.62 -0.87 -8.22
N SER A 223 -0.96 -2.02 -8.03
CA SER A 223 -0.77 -2.99 -9.09
C SER A 223 -1.46 -4.29 -8.75
N LEU A 224 -2.31 -4.75 -9.65
CA LEU A 224 -3.05 -6.01 -9.57
C LEU A 224 -2.66 -6.89 -10.76
N ASN A 225 -2.15 -8.09 -10.50
CA ASN A 225 -1.61 -8.95 -11.57
C ASN A 225 -0.57 -8.24 -12.47
N GLY A 226 0.19 -7.28 -11.95
CA GLY A 226 1.14 -6.46 -12.71
C GLY A 226 0.51 -5.41 -13.62
N HIS A 227 -0.78 -5.21 -13.56
CA HIS A 227 -1.47 -4.09 -14.18
C HIS A 227 -1.61 -2.95 -13.17
N GLN A 228 -1.12 -1.77 -13.56
CA GLN A 228 -1.30 -0.58 -12.76
C GLN A 228 -2.77 -0.14 -12.85
N THR A 229 -3.38 0.12 -11.70
CA THR A 229 -4.70 0.76 -11.65
C THR A 229 -4.55 2.26 -11.90
N GLY A 230 -5.66 2.92 -12.22
CA GLY A 230 -5.79 4.36 -12.00
C GLY A 230 -5.90 4.68 -10.50
N PRO A 231 -6.30 5.92 -10.16
CA PRO A 231 -6.48 6.33 -8.77
C PRO A 231 -7.56 5.51 -8.07
N ILE A 232 -7.20 4.82 -7.00
CA ILE A 232 -8.13 4.05 -6.15
C ILE A 232 -8.40 4.84 -4.88
N LEU A 233 -9.68 5.13 -4.60
CA LEU A 233 -10.11 5.87 -3.43
C LEU A 233 -9.76 5.12 -2.13
N VAL A 234 -9.11 5.79 -1.19
CA VAL A 234 -8.90 5.27 0.16
C VAL A 234 -10.10 5.63 1.02
N ASP A 235 -10.92 4.65 1.31
CA ASP A 235 -12.23 4.81 1.93
C ASP A 235 -12.31 4.12 3.29
N THR A 236 -12.35 4.90 4.37
CA THR A 236 -12.55 4.37 5.72
C THR A 236 -14.01 4.00 5.99
N GLY A 237 -14.94 4.50 5.20
CA GLY A 237 -16.37 4.22 5.30
C GLY A 237 -16.80 2.89 4.70
N SER A 238 -15.93 2.21 3.95
CA SER A 238 -16.21 0.90 3.37
C SER A 238 -15.14 -0.14 3.70
N ARG A 239 -15.39 -1.38 3.28
CA ARG A 239 -14.51 -2.53 3.49
C ARG A 239 -14.31 -3.32 2.20
N GLY A 240 -13.06 -3.62 1.88
CA GLY A 240 -12.68 -4.42 0.73
C GLY A 240 -12.22 -3.61 -0.47
N LEU A 241 -11.43 -4.23 -1.34
CA LEU A 241 -10.99 -3.63 -2.59
C LEU A 241 -11.98 -3.95 -3.70
N VAL A 242 -12.49 -2.91 -4.35
CA VAL A 242 -13.39 -3.00 -5.51
C VAL A 242 -12.75 -2.29 -6.68
N VAL A 243 -12.56 -3.02 -7.77
CA VAL A 243 -11.91 -2.54 -9.00
C VAL A 243 -12.67 -2.99 -10.23
N GLN A 244 -12.34 -2.42 -11.36
CA GLN A 244 -12.90 -2.81 -12.63
C GLN A 244 -12.09 -3.93 -13.28
N MET A 245 -12.68 -4.54 -14.32
CA MET A 245 -12.04 -5.61 -15.08
C MET A 245 -10.75 -5.12 -15.78
N GLN A 246 -10.69 -3.87 -16.24
CA GLN A 246 -9.49 -3.30 -16.86
C GLN A 246 -8.31 -3.17 -15.90
N ASP A 247 -8.57 -2.94 -14.62
CA ASP A 247 -7.52 -2.81 -13.58
C ASP A 247 -6.77 -4.12 -13.31
N VAL A 248 -7.35 -5.23 -13.70
CA VAL A 248 -6.73 -6.56 -13.60
C VAL A 248 -6.23 -7.09 -14.94
N GLY A 249 -6.21 -6.25 -15.99
CA GLY A 249 -5.75 -6.61 -17.34
C GLY A 249 -6.85 -7.07 -18.28
N GLY A 250 -8.09 -6.65 -18.05
CA GLY A 250 -9.24 -6.96 -18.89
C GLY A 250 -9.70 -8.42 -18.78
N PRO A 251 -10.44 -8.94 -19.76
CA PRO A 251 -10.96 -10.31 -19.74
C PRO A 251 -9.87 -11.38 -19.63
N LEU A 252 -8.73 -11.17 -20.26
CA LEU A 252 -7.59 -12.09 -20.17
C LEU A 252 -6.91 -12.03 -18.79
N GLY A 253 -6.77 -10.84 -18.21
CA GLY A 253 -6.29 -10.67 -16.84
C GLY A 253 -7.22 -11.34 -15.84
N LEU A 254 -8.53 -11.19 -16.02
CA LEU A 254 -9.54 -11.85 -15.17
C LEU A 254 -9.42 -13.39 -15.24
N LEU A 255 -9.25 -13.96 -16.42
CA LEU A 255 -9.05 -15.41 -16.57
C LEU A 255 -7.79 -15.91 -15.84
N ARG A 256 -6.74 -15.09 -15.75
CA ARG A 256 -5.50 -15.42 -15.04
C ARG A 256 -5.64 -15.41 -13.54
N MET A 257 -6.58 -14.65 -12.99
CA MET A 257 -6.86 -14.66 -11.56
C MET A 257 -7.40 -16.02 -11.09
N GLY A 258 -7.70 -16.93 -12.03
CA GLY A 258 -8.23 -18.27 -11.75
C GLY A 258 -9.73 -18.25 -11.48
N LEU A 259 -10.21 -19.19 -10.65
CA LEU A 259 -11.62 -19.28 -10.31
C LEU A 259 -11.96 -18.28 -9.19
N PRO A 260 -13.10 -17.58 -9.28
CA PRO A 260 -13.55 -16.71 -8.21
C PRO A 260 -13.94 -17.53 -6.97
N THR A 261 -13.68 -16.95 -5.80
CA THR A 261 -14.10 -17.53 -4.50
C THR A 261 -15.49 -17.11 -4.07
N GLY A 262 -16.09 -16.13 -4.75
CA GLY A 262 -17.45 -15.66 -4.49
C GLY A 262 -17.99 -14.84 -5.65
N LEU A 263 -19.32 -14.80 -5.75
CA LEU A 263 -20.08 -13.97 -6.68
C LEU A 263 -21.20 -13.31 -5.87
N ASN A 264 -21.24 -11.99 -5.83
CA ASN A 264 -22.16 -11.25 -4.98
C ASN A 264 -22.58 -9.92 -5.62
N ILE A 265 -23.59 -9.29 -5.02
CA ILE A 265 -24.07 -7.96 -5.40
C ILE A 265 -23.81 -6.98 -4.25
N SER A 266 -23.38 -5.79 -4.58
CA SER A 266 -23.23 -4.68 -3.64
C SER A 266 -23.63 -3.38 -4.32
N GLY A 267 -23.53 -2.25 -3.58
CA GLY A 267 -23.85 -0.94 -4.13
C GLY A 267 -23.30 0.18 -3.27
N TYR A 268 -23.30 1.37 -3.85
CA TYR A 268 -22.97 2.61 -3.16
C TYR A 268 -24.21 3.45 -2.91
N SER A 269 -24.21 4.21 -1.83
CA SER A 269 -25.36 4.98 -1.35
C SER A 269 -25.87 6.03 -2.35
N GLY A 270 -25.01 6.49 -3.27
CA GLY A 270 -25.39 7.37 -4.38
C GLY A 270 -26.22 6.69 -5.49
N GLY A 271 -26.54 5.40 -5.38
CA GLY A 271 -27.43 4.68 -6.28
C GLY A 271 -26.70 3.97 -7.42
N LEU A 272 -25.57 3.35 -7.14
CA LEU A 272 -24.91 2.40 -8.01
C LEU A 272 -25.04 1.01 -7.42
N THR A 273 -25.60 0.05 -8.18
CA THR A 273 -25.61 -1.37 -7.84
C THR A 273 -24.69 -2.13 -8.79
N TYR A 274 -23.90 -3.07 -8.28
CA TYR A 274 -22.97 -3.83 -9.11
C TYR A 274 -22.86 -5.30 -8.67
N LEU A 275 -22.74 -6.16 -9.69
CA LEU A 275 -22.37 -7.56 -9.57
C LEU A 275 -20.85 -7.65 -9.62
N TYR A 276 -20.26 -8.37 -8.69
CA TYR A 276 -18.81 -8.57 -8.64
C TYR A 276 -18.45 -10.03 -8.34
N ALA A 277 -17.27 -10.42 -8.82
CA ALA A 277 -16.63 -11.67 -8.44
C ALA A 277 -15.39 -11.40 -7.59
N THR A 278 -15.21 -12.19 -6.53
CA THR A 278 -14.05 -12.09 -5.63
C THR A 278 -12.98 -13.08 -6.05
N PHE A 279 -11.76 -12.60 -6.24
CA PHE A 279 -10.60 -13.41 -6.62
C PHE A 279 -9.49 -13.29 -5.58
N PRO A 280 -8.75 -14.38 -5.30
CA PRO A 280 -7.53 -14.30 -4.50
C PRO A 280 -6.42 -13.68 -5.37
N ALA A 281 -5.92 -12.52 -4.98
CA ALA A 281 -4.83 -11.84 -5.67
C ALA A 281 -3.90 -11.12 -4.71
N THR A 282 -2.65 -10.91 -5.11
CA THR A 282 -1.72 -10.01 -4.43
C THR A 282 -2.04 -8.58 -4.84
N VAL A 283 -2.00 -7.68 -3.87
CA VAL A 283 -2.13 -6.23 -4.08
C VAL A 283 -0.76 -5.61 -3.82
N ASP A 284 -0.19 -4.98 -4.82
CA ASP A 284 1.06 -4.23 -4.69
C ASP A 284 0.74 -2.74 -4.59
N PHE A 285 0.98 -2.17 -3.41
CA PHE A 285 0.79 -0.75 -3.12
C PHE A 285 1.94 0.13 -3.63
N GLY A 286 2.96 -0.46 -4.24
CA GLY A 286 4.19 0.23 -4.55
C GLY A 286 5.18 0.24 -3.38
N ASN A 287 6.38 0.76 -3.62
CA ASN A 287 7.45 0.86 -2.63
C ASN A 287 7.84 -0.47 -1.96
N GLY A 288 7.60 -1.61 -2.61
CA GLY A 288 7.84 -2.95 -2.07
C GLY A 288 6.77 -3.45 -1.10
N LEU A 289 5.65 -2.77 -0.99
CA LEU A 289 4.54 -3.12 -0.09
C LEU A 289 3.55 -4.03 -0.82
N VAL A 290 3.75 -5.34 -0.71
CA VAL A 290 2.97 -6.37 -1.40
C VAL A 290 2.26 -7.24 -0.39
N THR A 291 0.96 -7.49 -0.59
CA THR A 291 0.16 -8.36 0.29
C THR A 291 0.40 -9.84 0.00
N SER A 292 0.11 -10.69 0.97
CA SER A 292 -0.27 -12.08 0.68
C SER A 292 -1.54 -12.09 -0.19
N PRO A 293 -1.85 -13.20 -0.90
CA PRO A 293 -3.10 -13.28 -1.65
C PRO A 293 -4.31 -12.95 -0.78
N THR A 294 -5.11 -11.99 -1.21
CA THR A 294 -6.28 -11.48 -0.50
C THR A 294 -7.47 -11.35 -1.45
N GLY A 295 -8.68 -11.19 -0.93
CA GLY A 295 -9.88 -11.05 -1.75
C GLY A 295 -9.92 -9.70 -2.47
N VAL A 296 -9.88 -9.72 -3.80
CA VAL A 296 -10.07 -8.57 -4.68
C VAL A 296 -11.40 -8.74 -5.41
N ASN A 297 -12.27 -7.73 -5.31
CA ASN A 297 -13.60 -7.75 -5.92
C ASN A 297 -13.55 -7.06 -7.28
N VAL A 298 -13.76 -7.82 -8.33
CA VAL A 298 -13.77 -7.30 -9.71
C VAL A 298 -15.21 -7.14 -10.17
N VAL A 299 -15.57 -5.91 -10.55
CA VAL A 299 -16.92 -5.60 -11.07
C VAL A 299 -17.12 -6.23 -12.43
N LEU A 300 -18.16 -7.04 -12.55
CA LEU A 300 -18.56 -7.71 -13.80
C LEU A 300 -19.68 -6.97 -14.52
N LEU A 301 -20.61 -6.41 -13.77
CA LEU A 301 -21.76 -5.66 -14.28
C LEU A 301 -22.16 -4.60 -13.27
N SER A 302 -22.57 -3.44 -13.75
CA SER A 302 -23.08 -2.35 -12.90
C SER A 302 -24.33 -1.72 -13.47
N ILE A 303 -25.20 -1.22 -12.61
CA ILE A 303 -26.49 -0.62 -12.96
C ILE A 303 -26.68 0.65 -12.14
N PRO A 304 -26.96 1.81 -12.78
CA PRO A 304 -27.29 3.02 -12.06
C PRO A 304 -28.75 2.96 -11.60
N THR A 305 -29.00 3.21 -10.30
CA THR A 305 -30.32 3.03 -9.67
C THR A 305 -30.90 4.34 -9.08
N SER A 306 -30.17 5.45 -9.18
CA SER A 306 -30.65 6.76 -8.77
C SER A 306 -30.61 7.77 -9.91
N PRO A 307 -31.37 8.89 -9.83
CA PRO A 307 -31.30 9.97 -10.81
C PRO A 307 -29.86 10.51 -10.97
N PHE A 308 -29.10 10.59 -9.89
CA PHE A 308 -27.69 11.01 -9.91
C PHE A 308 -26.83 10.05 -10.73
N ALA A 309 -26.86 8.75 -10.42
CA ALA A 309 -26.07 7.75 -11.11
C ALA A 309 -26.47 7.56 -12.58
N ILE A 310 -27.78 7.68 -12.88
CA ILE A 310 -28.30 7.64 -14.26
C ILE A 310 -27.77 8.85 -15.06
N ASN A 311 -27.85 10.05 -14.50
CA ASN A 311 -27.36 11.26 -15.16
C ASN A 311 -25.83 11.19 -15.39
N ALA A 312 -25.08 10.75 -14.38
CA ALA A 312 -23.63 10.53 -14.50
C ALA A 312 -23.32 9.56 -15.66
N TYR A 313 -24.04 8.42 -15.71
CA TYR A 313 -23.86 7.43 -16.78
C TYR A 313 -24.13 8.02 -18.17
N PHE A 314 -25.26 8.70 -18.38
CA PHE A 314 -25.56 9.29 -19.68
C PHE A 314 -24.56 10.38 -20.07
N THR A 315 -24.08 11.16 -19.13
CA THR A 315 -23.08 12.21 -19.37
C THR A 315 -21.76 11.63 -19.87
N GLU A 316 -21.29 10.58 -19.23
CA GLU A 316 -20.02 9.93 -19.60
C GLU A 316 -20.17 9.03 -20.84
N PHE A 317 -21.31 8.34 -21.02
CA PHE A 317 -21.60 7.54 -22.20
C PHE A 317 -21.59 8.36 -23.48
N LEU A 318 -22.07 9.60 -23.46
CA LEU A 318 -22.03 10.51 -24.61
C LEU A 318 -20.58 10.91 -25.01
N LYS A 319 -19.65 10.88 -24.06
CA LYS A 319 -18.21 11.13 -24.32
C LYS A 319 -17.50 9.87 -24.78
N ASN A 320 -17.83 8.73 -24.18
CA ASN A 320 -17.24 7.42 -24.45
C ASN A 320 -18.32 6.32 -24.35
N PRO A 321 -18.79 5.77 -25.49
CA PRO A 321 -19.81 4.71 -25.49
C PRO A 321 -19.41 3.40 -24.82
N PHE A 322 -18.14 3.22 -24.49
CA PHE A 322 -17.62 2.03 -23.79
C PHE A 322 -17.56 2.21 -22.28
N THR A 323 -17.95 3.39 -21.75
CA THR A 323 -18.01 3.67 -20.32
C THR A 323 -19.05 2.78 -19.64
N THR A 324 -18.67 2.13 -18.55
CA THR A 324 -19.61 1.38 -17.71
C THR A 324 -20.35 2.32 -16.75
N PRO A 325 -21.49 1.94 -16.18
CA PRO A 325 -22.11 2.71 -15.10
C PRO A 325 -21.22 2.87 -13.86
N PHE A 326 -20.32 1.93 -13.60
CA PHE A 326 -19.35 2.03 -12.53
C PHE A 326 -18.33 3.14 -12.81
N ASP A 327 -17.73 3.16 -14.02
CA ASP A 327 -16.81 4.22 -14.44
C ASP A 327 -17.46 5.60 -14.32
N ALA A 328 -18.66 5.71 -14.85
CA ALA A 328 -19.39 6.97 -14.89
C ALA A 328 -19.75 7.50 -13.50
N TYR A 329 -20.07 6.60 -12.57
CA TYR A 329 -20.39 6.98 -11.19
C TYR A 329 -19.18 7.61 -10.49
N PHE A 330 -17.99 7.11 -10.74
CA PHE A 330 -16.74 7.57 -10.15
C PHE A 330 -16.00 8.62 -10.98
N ALA A 331 -16.44 8.89 -12.22
CA ALA A 331 -15.77 9.84 -13.12
C ALA A 331 -15.66 11.26 -12.56
N THR A 332 -16.67 11.72 -11.82
CA THR A 332 -16.66 13.04 -11.17
C THR A 332 -15.69 13.13 -10.00
N ALA A 333 -15.46 12.01 -9.33
CA ALA A 333 -14.48 11.86 -8.27
C ALA A 333 -13.05 11.62 -8.81
N GLY A 334 -12.92 11.28 -10.10
CA GLY A 334 -11.62 11.01 -10.74
C GLY A 334 -10.94 9.75 -10.21
N VAL A 335 -11.72 8.73 -9.80
CA VAL A 335 -11.21 7.48 -9.26
C VAL A 335 -11.74 6.28 -10.04
N ASP A 336 -10.97 5.19 -10.09
CA ASP A 336 -11.28 3.98 -10.87
C ASP A 336 -11.80 2.83 -9.99
N GLY A 337 -11.70 2.96 -8.67
CA GLY A 337 -12.14 1.95 -7.74
C GLY A 337 -12.05 2.43 -6.29
N VAL A 338 -12.32 1.51 -5.36
CA VAL A 338 -12.38 1.83 -3.92
C VAL A 338 -11.58 0.82 -3.11
N LEU A 339 -10.65 1.31 -2.30
CA LEU A 339 -9.93 0.58 -1.27
C LEU A 339 -10.60 0.85 0.09
N GLY A 340 -11.54 0.02 0.45
CA GLY A 340 -12.21 0.08 1.75
C GLY A 340 -11.29 -0.40 2.86
N VAL A 341 -10.94 0.49 3.78
CA VAL A 341 -10.01 0.24 4.89
C VAL A 341 -10.69 0.22 6.27
N GLY A 342 -12.01 0.38 6.32
CA GLY A 342 -12.79 0.37 7.56
C GLY A 342 -13.01 -1.05 8.09
N PRO A 343 -12.47 -1.43 9.27
CA PRO A 343 -12.53 -2.80 9.76
C PRO A 343 -13.94 -3.27 10.12
N ASN A 344 -14.81 -2.37 10.52
CA ASN A 344 -16.21 -2.64 10.89
C ASN A 344 -17.19 -1.91 9.95
N ALA A 345 -16.74 -1.55 8.76
CA ALA A 345 -17.59 -0.93 7.75
C ALA A 345 -18.44 -1.97 7.01
N VAL A 346 -19.52 -1.50 6.42
CA VAL A 346 -20.30 -2.25 5.43
C VAL A 346 -19.56 -2.18 4.10
N GLY A 347 -19.57 -3.28 3.33
CA GLY A 347 -18.92 -3.31 2.03
C GLY A 347 -18.74 -4.72 1.50
N PRO A 348 -18.26 -4.87 0.27
CA PRO A 348 -18.21 -6.17 -0.38
C PRO A 348 -17.22 -7.16 0.25
N GLY A 349 -16.37 -6.74 1.20
CA GLY A 349 -15.42 -7.67 1.83
C GLY A 349 -14.69 -8.55 0.81
N PRO A 350 -14.31 -9.78 1.13
CA PRO A 350 -14.31 -10.36 2.48
C PRO A 350 -13.17 -9.84 3.35
N SER A 351 -12.13 -9.26 2.75
CA SER A 351 -10.90 -8.83 3.44
C SER A 351 -10.57 -7.37 3.14
N ILE A 352 -9.83 -6.76 4.05
CA ILE A 352 -9.17 -5.47 3.85
C ILE A 352 -7.76 -5.80 3.33
N PRO A 353 -7.36 -5.41 2.11
CA PRO A 353 -6.08 -5.82 1.53
C PRO A 353 -4.87 -5.49 2.40
N ASN A 354 -4.82 -4.29 2.99
CA ASN A 354 -3.71 -3.89 3.85
C ASN A 354 -3.59 -4.73 5.14
N ALA A 355 -4.65 -5.39 5.61
CA ALA A 355 -4.57 -6.37 6.69
C ALA A 355 -3.86 -7.68 6.26
N SER A 356 -3.58 -7.86 4.97
CA SER A 356 -2.81 -8.98 4.42
C SER A 356 -1.35 -8.63 4.12
N LEU A 357 -0.89 -7.45 4.52
CA LEU A 357 0.53 -7.07 4.46
C LEU A 357 1.35 -7.90 5.46
N PRO A 358 2.63 -8.17 5.16
CA PRO A 358 3.48 -9.00 6.00
C PRO A 358 3.90 -8.31 7.31
N GLY A 359 4.22 -9.11 8.32
CA GLY A 359 4.77 -8.64 9.58
C GLY A 359 3.81 -7.74 10.34
N ASN A 360 4.31 -6.64 10.89
CA ASN A 360 3.52 -5.65 11.63
C ASN A 360 2.81 -4.62 10.74
N LEU A 361 3.02 -4.65 9.42
CA LEU A 361 2.38 -3.73 8.47
C LEU A 361 0.86 -3.90 8.40
N ASN A 362 0.34 -5.03 8.88
CA ASN A 362 -1.09 -5.34 8.92
C ASN A 362 -1.82 -4.80 10.16
N GLN A 363 -1.13 -4.12 11.09
CA GLN A 363 -1.71 -3.70 12.37
C GLN A 363 -2.62 -2.47 12.28
N GLY A 364 -2.53 -1.71 11.20
CA GLY A 364 -3.37 -0.54 10.99
C GLY A 364 -2.93 0.28 9.79
N VAL A 365 -3.63 1.40 9.59
CA VAL A 365 -3.33 2.35 8.52
C VAL A 365 -3.49 3.78 9.00
N LEU A 366 -2.50 4.62 8.70
CA LEU A 366 -2.52 6.06 8.95
C LEU A 366 -2.86 6.80 7.64
N VAL A 367 -4.03 7.39 7.59
CA VAL A 367 -4.51 8.27 6.51
C VAL A 367 -4.05 9.68 6.85
N ASN A 368 -2.99 10.15 6.20
CA ASN A 368 -2.38 11.46 6.44
C ASN A 368 -2.59 12.35 5.20
N MET A 369 -3.79 12.89 5.04
CA MET A 369 -4.10 13.78 3.91
C MET A 369 -3.26 15.06 3.91
N PRO A 370 -2.99 15.74 5.06
CA PRO A 370 -2.11 16.91 5.07
C PRO A 370 -0.71 16.67 4.48
N ALA A 371 -0.14 15.47 4.69
CA ALA A 371 1.15 15.10 4.14
C ALA A 371 1.07 14.31 2.82
N GLN A 372 -0.15 14.03 2.32
CA GLN A 372 -0.41 13.21 1.13
C GLN A 372 0.24 11.81 1.21
N GLN A 373 0.12 11.16 2.36
CA GLN A 373 0.74 9.86 2.64
C GLN A 373 -0.26 8.88 3.23
N LEU A 374 -0.18 7.63 2.78
CA LEU A 374 -0.80 6.48 3.42
C LEU A 374 0.31 5.62 4.02
N GLN A 375 0.25 5.37 5.33
CA GLN A 375 1.26 4.59 6.03
C GLN A 375 0.64 3.36 6.68
N PHE A 376 1.29 2.23 6.52
CA PHE A 376 0.85 0.93 7.04
C PHE A 376 1.62 0.53 8.31
N GLY A 377 0.97 -0.25 9.16
CA GLY A 377 1.58 -0.81 10.36
C GLY A 377 1.20 -0.06 11.64
N PRO A 378 2.02 -0.14 12.69
CA PRO A 378 1.75 0.55 13.94
C PRO A 378 1.67 2.06 13.77
N ASN A 379 0.88 2.72 14.61
CA ASN A 379 0.76 4.17 14.60
C ASN A 379 2.11 4.85 14.84
N SER A 380 2.70 5.39 13.77
CA SER A 380 4.00 6.08 13.84
C SER A 380 3.92 7.47 14.48
N MET A 381 2.70 8.00 14.64
CA MET A 381 2.41 9.29 15.26
C MET A 381 1.69 9.11 16.61
N ALA A 382 1.89 7.96 17.27
CA ALA A 382 1.32 7.73 18.61
C ALA A 382 1.86 8.77 19.60
N GLY A 383 0.97 9.40 20.33
CA GLY A 383 1.31 10.44 21.31
C GLY A 383 0.24 10.61 22.39
N PRO A 384 0.58 11.24 23.51
CA PRO A 384 -0.34 11.39 24.65
C PRO A 384 -1.54 12.29 24.35
N ASN A 385 -1.45 13.14 23.33
CA ASN A 385 -2.52 14.05 22.94
C ASN A 385 -3.50 13.43 21.91
N ASN A 386 -3.21 12.23 21.41
CA ASN A 386 -4.06 11.57 20.43
C ASN A 386 -5.41 11.22 21.02
N ILE A 387 -6.47 11.41 20.24
CA ILE A 387 -7.83 11.15 20.69
C ILE A 387 -8.33 9.83 20.08
N VAL A 388 -8.56 8.84 20.93
CA VAL A 388 -9.19 7.57 20.56
C VAL A 388 -10.70 7.75 20.57
N VAL A 389 -11.34 7.49 19.43
CA VAL A 389 -12.80 7.55 19.33
C VAL A 389 -13.40 6.29 19.94
N PRO A 390 -14.33 6.39 20.91
CA PRO A 390 -15.00 5.24 21.50
C PRO A 390 -15.84 4.46 20.47
N GLY A 391 -15.91 3.16 20.62
CA GLY A 391 -16.69 2.28 19.74
C GLY A 391 -15.84 1.65 18.64
N GLY A 392 -16.50 1.07 17.64
CA GLY A 392 -15.82 0.48 16.48
C GLY A 392 -15.39 1.53 15.46
N SER A 393 -14.57 1.13 14.50
CA SER A 393 -14.15 1.95 13.37
C SER A 393 -14.74 1.39 12.08
N PRO A 394 -15.36 2.21 11.22
CA PRO A 394 -15.55 3.67 11.29
C PRO A 394 -16.88 4.10 11.94
N ILE A 395 -17.76 3.15 12.30
CA ILE A 395 -19.11 3.45 12.79
C ILE A 395 -19.07 3.69 14.30
N THR A 396 -19.53 4.86 14.73
CA THR A 396 -19.49 5.32 16.13
C THR A 396 -20.61 6.31 16.42
N THR A 397 -20.65 6.85 17.63
CA THR A 397 -21.49 8.01 17.98
C THR A 397 -20.59 9.20 18.27
N LEU A 398 -20.75 10.27 17.49
CA LEU A 398 -20.14 11.56 17.76
C LEU A 398 -21.11 12.49 18.48
N TYR A 399 -20.58 13.48 19.18
CA TYR A 399 -21.35 14.47 19.92
C TYR A 399 -21.16 15.83 19.27
N MET A 400 -22.24 16.40 18.77
CA MET A 400 -22.23 17.68 18.04
C MET A 400 -22.71 18.84 18.92
N SER A 401 -21.99 19.96 18.89
CA SER A 401 -22.49 21.25 19.39
C SER A 401 -22.48 22.29 18.26
N THR A 402 -23.35 23.31 18.39
CA THR A 402 -23.44 24.44 17.47
C THR A 402 -22.96 25.73 18.14
N ASP A 403 -22.23 26.57 17.41
CA ASP A 403 -21.77 27.90 17.82
C ASP A 403 -21.07 27.96 19.19
N GLY A 404 -20.26 26.94 19.49
CA GLY A 404 -19.53 26.83 20.76
C GLY A 404 -20.41 26.55 21.98
N GLY A 405 -21.66 26.15 21.76
CA GLY A 405 -22.60 25.79 22.83
C GLY A 405 -22.09 24.65 23.71
N THR A 406 -22.46 24.67 25.00
CA THR A 406 -22.09 23.61 25.96
C THR A 406 -22.98 22.38 25.84
N THR A 407 -24.17 22.52 25.25
CA THR A 407 -25.07 21.40 24.98
C THR A 407 -24.61 20.64 23.74
N ARG A 408 -24.48 19.33 23.89
CA ARG A 408 -24.12 18.42 22.80
C ARG A 408 -25.20 17.39 22.58
N ILE A 409 -25.47 17.11 21.31
CA ILE A 409 -26.38 16.03 20.92
C ILE A 409 -25.59 14.85 20.39
N ALA A 410 -26.03 13.64 20.71
CA ALA A 410 -25.45 12.41 20.19
C ALA A 410 -25.92 12.20 18.73
N VAL A 411 -24.98 12.00 17.82
CA VAL A 411 -25.25 11.75 16.41
C VAL A 411 -24.58 10.46 15.98
N PRO A 412 -25.34 9.40 15.67
CA PRO A 412 -24.78 8.18 15.09
C PRO A 412 -24.07 8.53 13.78
N SER A 413 -22.81 8.13 13.67
CA SER A 413 -21.90 8.65 12.65
C SER A 413 -21.03 7.55 12.02
N ILE A 414 -20.58 7.80 10.80
CA ILE A 414 -19.51 7.07 10.14
C ILE A 414 -18.38 8.05 9.83
N ILE A 415 -17.16 7.71 10.26
CA ILE A 415 -15.95 8.50 10.01
C ILE A 415 -15.37 8.01 8.68
N ASP A 416 -15.58 8.80 7.62
CA ASP A 416 -15.48 8.33 6.24
C ASP A 416 -14.63 9.27 5.38
N SER A 417 -13.41 8.81 5.01
CA SER A 417 -12.50 9.58 4.17
C SER A 417 -12.94 9.66 2.70
N GLY A 418 -13.79 8.74 2.24
CA GLY A 418 -14.34 8.69 0.88
C GLY A 418 -15.72 9.36 0.73
N GLY A 419 -16.21 10.02 1.77
CA GLY A 419 -17.56 10.55 1.83
C GLY A 419 -17.77 11.94 1.21
N VAL A 420 -16.82 12.46 0.41
CA VAL A 420 -16.85 13.82 -0.17
C VAL A 420 -17.18 14.86 0.93
N PHE A 421 -18.22 15.66 0.77
CA PHE A 421 -18.68 16.61 1.80
C PHE A 421 -19.52 15.97 2.92
N GLY A 422 -19.78 14.66 2.83
CA GLY A 422 -20.54 13.93 3.85
C GLY A 422 -22.05 14.17 3.84
N THR A 423 -22.70 13.65 4.89
CA THR A 423 -24.16 13.81 5.09
C THR A 423 -24.49 14.19 6.52
N MET A 424 -25.60 14.91 6.70
CA MET A 424 -26.13 15.32 8.01
C MET A 424 -27.58 14.89 8.14
N PRO A 425 -27.94 14.04 9.13
CA PRO A 425 -29.34 13.71 9.39
C PRO A 425 -30.13 14.96 9.79
N SER A 426 -31.29 15.21 9.16
CA SER A 426 -32.15 16.35 9.45
C SER A 426 -32.54 16.43 10.93
N ALA A 427 -32.72 15.30 11.60
CA ALA A 427 -33.00 15.22 13.02
C ALA A 427 -31.90 15.86 13.90
N ALA A 428 -30.63 15.82 13.45
CA ALA A 428 -29.52 16.41 14.18
C ALA A 428 -29.47 17.95 14.08
N ILE A 429 -30.20 18.52 13.12
CA ILE A 429 -30.26 19.96 12.86
C ILE A 429 -31.70 20.51 12.94
N GLY A 430 -32.51 19.93 13.83
CA GLY A 430 -33.88 20.43 14.13
C GLY A 430 -34.90 20.20 13.01
N GLY A 431 -34.67 19.27 12.09
CA GLY A 431 -35.56 18.95 10.98
C GLY A 431 -35.34 19.83 9.73
N ALA A 432 -34.28 20.62 9.70
CA ALA A 432 -34.00 21.49 8.56
C ALA A 432 -33.68 20.68 7.28
N SER A 433 -34.01 21.25 6.11
CA SER A 433 -33.72 20.63 4.80
C SER A 433 -32.35 20.99 4.23
N SER A 434 -31.67 21.97 4.84
CA SER A 434 -30.27 22.35 4.57
C SER A 434 -29.58 22.62 5.89
N VAL A 435 -28.23 22.51 5.93
CA VAL A 435 -27.48 22.83 7.14
C VAL A 435 -27.62 24.32 7.48
N PRO A 436 -28.17 24.69 8.66
CA PRO A 436 -28.28 26.09 9.05
C PRO A 436 -26.89 26.75 9.15
N ALA A 437 -26.86 28.08 8.93
CA ALA A 437 -25.63 28.85 9.11
C ALA A 437 -25.15 28.77 10.57
N GLY A 438 -23.86 28.51 10.78
CA GLY A 438 -23.25 28.36 12.09
C GLY A 438 -22.01 27.50 12.09
N THR A 439 -21.34 27.40 13.24
CA THR A 439 -20.17 26.51 13.43
C THR A 439 -20.58 25.24 14.15
N TYR A 440 -20.24 24.11 13.56
CA TYR A 440 -20.55 22.76 14.05
C TYR A 440 -19.27 22.10 14.54
N SER A 441 -19.19 21.80 15.84
CA SER A 441 -18.04 21.16 16.48
C SER A 441 -18.40 19.75 16.93
N PHE A 442 -17.49 18.79 16.70
CA PHE A 442 -17.69 17.37 16.98
C PHE A 442 -16.72 16.85 18.04
N TYR A 443 -17.23 16.02 18.94
CA TYR A 443 -16.53 15.53 20.13
C TYR A 443 -16.73 14.02 20.31
N THR A 444 -15.88 13.40 21.13
CA THR A 444 -15.99 11.98 21.49
C THR A 444 -17.05 11.70 22.54
N ALA A 445 -17.46 12.69 23.33
CA ALA A 445 -18.38 12.52 24.46
C ALA A 445 -19.32 13.73 24.65
N ALA A 446 -20.39 13.52 25.40
CA ALA A 446 -21.36 14.58 25.75
C ALA A 446 -20.73 15.70 26.59
N THR A 447 -19.67 15.39 27.34
CA THR A 447 -18.92 16.33 28.20
C THR A 447 -17.42 16.17 27.94
N GLY A 448 -16.61 17.11 28.41
CA GLY A 448 -15.16 17.11 28.17
C GLY A 448 -14.76 18.06 27.02
N ASN A 449 -13.46 18.18 26.75
CA ASN A 449 -12.91 19.15 25.80
C ASN A 449 -12.28 18.54 24.54
N GLU A 450 -12.44 17.25 24.35
CA GLU A 450 -11.83 16.51 23.22
C GLU A 450 -12.60 16.73 21.92
N LYS A 451 -12.41 17.93 21.35
CA LYS A 451 -12.98 18.26 20.05
C LYS A 451 -12.21 17.51 18.96
N LEU A 452 -12.91 16.78 18.10
CA LEU A 452 -12.32 16.04 16.98
C LEU A 452 -12.08 16.96 15.77
N TYR A 453 -13.10 17.61 15.31
CA TYR A 453 -13.05 18.54 14.16
C TYR A 453 -14.21 19.51 14.23
N GLU A 454 -14.19 20.51 13.36
CA GLU A 454 -15.29 21.47 13.18
C GLU A 454 -15.41 21.94 11.74
N PHE A 455 -16.61 22.41 11.40
CA PHE A 455 -16.86 23.12 10.15
C PHE A 455 -17.83 24.28 10.36
N THR A 456 -17.86 25.19 9.36
CA THR A 456 -18.81 26.32 9.34
C THR A 456 -19.65 26.26 8.07
N SER A 457 -20.97 26.40 8.21
CA SER A 457 -21.92 26.59 7.13
C SER A 457 -22.33 28.08 7.08
N PRO A 458 -22.38 28.71 5.91
CA PRO A 458 -21.96 28.21 4.61
C PRO A 458 -20.43 28.11 4.49
N GLY A 459 -19.97 27.20 3.68
CA GLY A 459 -18.53 26.95 3.44
C GLY A 459 -18.21 25.48 3.34
N TYR A 460 -18.67 24.70 4.30
CA TYR A 460 -18.73 23.24 4.24
C TYR A 460 -20.15 22.81 4.56
N ASP A 461 -20.84 22.27 3.56
CA ASP A 461 -22.28 22.00 3.63
C ASP A 461 -22.58 20.53 3.31
N PRO A 462 -22.60 19.64 4.33
CA PRO A 462 -23.01 18.25 4.16
C PRO A 462 -24.43 18.15 3.58
N THR A 463 -24.63 17.13 2.73
CA THR A 463 -25.98 16.86 2.20
C THR A 463 -26.92 16.44 3.32
N VAL A 464 -28.05 17.12 3.47
CA VAL A 464 -29.03 16.75 4.49
C VAL A 464 -29.82 15.52 4.04
N ILE A 465 -29.88 14.51 4.92
CA ILE A 465 -30.61 13.26 4.72
C ILE A 465 -31.75 13.12 5.72
N SER A 466 -32.84 12.47 5.32
CA SER A 466 -34.01 12.28 6.19
C SER A 466 -33.76 11.31 7.35
N SER A 467 -32.89 10.33 7.17
CA SER A 467 -32.52 9.31 8.17
C SER A 467 -31.19 8.64 7.80
N GLY A 468 -30.58 7.96 8.76
CA GLY A 468 -29.31 7.24 8.58
C GLY A 468 -28.18 7.82 9.44
N LEU A 469 -26.96 7.34 9.19
CA LEU A 469 -25.77 7.84 9.87
C LEU A 469 -25.33 9.18 9.28
N MET A 470 -24.84 10.06 10.12
CA MET A 470 -24.05 11.18 9.67
C MET A 470 -22.75 10.64 9.05
N ASN A 471 -22.46 11.07 7.82
CA ASN A 471 -21.16 10.81 7.21
C ASN A 471 -20.28 12.04 7.39
N THR A 472 -19.09 11.87 7.99
CA THR A 472 -18.20 13.01 8.26
C THR A 472 -17.60 13.64 7.02
N GLY A 473 -17.57 12.91 5.91
CA GLY A 473 -16.82 13.29 4.72
C GLY A 473 -15.30 13.34 4.97
N PHE A 474 -14.59 13.90 4.01
CA PHE A 474 -13.13 14.00 3.99
C PHE A 474 -12.57 14.97 5.07
N LEU A 475 -13.38 15.91 5.55
CA LEU A 475 -12.90 17.05 6.34
C LEU A 475 -12.08 16.69 7.58
N PRO A 476 -12.45 15.69 8.42
CA PRO A 476 -11.63 15.29 9.56
C PRO A 476 -10.22 14.85 9.15
N PHE A 477 -10.10 14.18 8.01
CA PHE A 477 -8.83 13.67 7.47
C PHE A 477 -7.99 14.78 6.84
N PHE A 478 -8.66 15.79 6.28
CA PHE A 478 -7.99 16.97 5.73
C PHE A 478 -7.40 17.86 6.83
N GLN A 479 -8.09 17.97 7.96
CA GLN A 479 -7.64 18.80 9.09
C GLN A 479 -6.48 18.16 9.88
N GLN A 480 -6.40 16.82 9.93
CA GLN A 480 -5.39 16.11 10.70
C GLN A 480 -5.22 14.67 10.23
N PRO A 481 -4.07 14.03 10.51
CA PRO A 481 -3.92 12.60 10.25
C PRO A 481 -4.88 11.77 11.13
N VAL A 482 -5.40 10.67 10.58
CA VAL A 482 -6.29 9.74 11.28
C VAL A 482 -5.74 8.33 11.12
N TYR A 483 -5.54 7.64 12.23
CA TYR A 483 -5.08 6.26 12.26
C TYR A 483 -6.24 5.30 12.52
N ILE A 484 -6.34 4.25 11.70
CA ILE A 484 -7.28 3.15 11.86
C ILE A 484 -6.51 1.96 12.41
N ASP A 485 -6.81 1.57 13.63
CA ASP A 485 -6.17 0.47 14.34
C ASP A 485 -6.93 -0.84 14.09
N TYR A 486 -6.23 -1.87 13.61
CA TYR A 486 -6.79 -3.20 13.38
C TYR A 486 -6.48 -4.18 14.51
N THR A 487 -5.67 -3.78 15.51
CA THR A 487 -5.24 -4.68 16.60
C THR A 487 -6.32 -4.92 17.64
N VAL A 488 -7.34 -4.07 17.65
CA VAL A 488 -8.48 -4.20 18.57
C VAL A 488 -9.72 -4.76 17.86
N PRO A 489 -10.55 -5.58 18.51
CA PRO A 489 -11.78 -6.10 17.91
C PRO A 489 -12.71 -4.98 17.44
N GLY A 490 -13.15 -5.05 16.17
CA GLY A 490 -13.97 -4.00 15.53
C GLY A 490 -13.19 -2.77 15.10
N GLY A 491 -11.89 -2.76 15.32
CA GLY A 491 -11.02 -1.61 15.03
C GLY A 491 -11.24 -0.42 15.95
N SER A 492 -10.33 0.56 15.88
CA SER A 492 -10.56 1.87 16.49
C SER A 492 -10.08 2.99 15.57
N THR A 493 -10.65 4.17 15.72
CA THR A 493 -10.23 5.39 15.01
C THR A 493 -9.50 6.31 15.98
N VAL A 494 -8.29 6.75 15.60
CA VAL A 494 -7.45 7.61 16.43
C VAL A 494 -7.14 8.88 15.66
N PHE A 495 -7.57 10.01 16.19
CA PHE A 495 -7.24 11.34 15.65
C PHE A 495 -5.88 11.76 16.20
N ILE A 496 -4.95 12.06 15.31
CA ILE A 496 -3.60 12.45 15.66
C ILE A 496 -3.56 13.94 15.99
N ARG A 497 -3.00 14.26 17.14
CA ARG A 497 -2.80 15.64 17.58
C ARG A 497 -1.30 15.98 17.63
N PRO A 498 -0.92 17.21 17.18
CA PRO A 498 0.47 17.66 17.25
C PRO A 498 0.97 17.86 18.67
#